data_838697d37eb2442da6da7e12214391cf
#
_entry.id   838697d37eb2442da6da7e12214391cf
#
_cell.length_a   1.000
_cell.length_b   1.000
_cell.length_c   1.000
_cell.angle_alpha   90.00
_cell.angle_beta   90.00
_cell.angle_gamma   90.00
#
_symmetry.space_group_name_H-M   'P 1'
#
loop_
_entity.id
_entity.type
_entity.pdbx_description
1 polymer ?
#
loop_
_entity_poly.entity_id
_entity_poly.type
_entity_poly.pdbx_seq_one_letter_code
_entity_poly.pdbx_strand_id
1 'polypeptide(L)'
;MNNKTFAYGRVSSNDQNLLRQLEAFSKLGIDNKNVYVDKQSGKDFEREQYKILKSILRENDLLVVKSIDRLGRDYNMIIEEWRDITKNIKADIYVIDMPLLDTRKNKDLLGTFISDLVLQILSYVANQERNFIKVRQREGIDIALKNGVKFGRTPKTKEELEEDIHFLKYYSQWKSKQITLVEMQKLLGVKSRTTVYNWIKLFEEKK
;
A
#
# COMPACT_ATOMS: atom_id res chain seq x y z
N MET A 1 -31.97 1.21 22.61
CA MET A 1 -30.95 0.32 22.04
C MET A 1 -29.61 0.78 22.59
N ASN A 2 -28.77 -0.14 23.11
CA ASN A 2 -27.45 0.25 23.60
C ASN A 2 -26.54 0.51 22.40
N ASN A 3 -26.18 1.78 22.17
CA ASN A 3 -25.22 2.19 21.17
C ASN A 3 -23.84 1.61 21.53
N LYS A 4 -23.23 0.90 20.61
CA LYS A 4 -21.90 0.30 20.80
C LYS A 4 -20.82 1.22 20.27
N THR A 5 -19.67 1.18 20.94
CA THR A 5 -18.46 1.86 20.46
C THR A 5 -17.47 0.83 19.96
N PHE A 6 -17.04 1.01 18.71
CA PHE A 6 -16.04 0.21 18.04
C PHE A 6 -14.83 1.06 17.71
N ALA A 7 -13.66 0.44 17.67
CA ALA A 7 -12.45 1.09 17.21
C ALA A 7 -11.84 0.34 16.02
N TYR A 8 -11.29 1.09 15.07
CA TYR A 8 -10.56 0.53 13.96
C TYR A 8 -9.15 1.08 13.87
N GLY A 9 -8.18 0.16 13.80
CA GLY A 9 -6.77 0.43 13.61
C GLY A 9 -6.21 -0.23 12.36
N ARG A 10 -5.21 0.42 11.74
CA ARG A 10 -4.50 -0.14 10.59
C ARG A 10 -3.01 0.19 10.65
N VAL A 11 -2.17 -0.81 10.39
CA VAL A 11 -0.71 -0.65 10.30
C VAL A 11 -0.16 -1.35 9.07
N SER A 12 0.94 -0.85 8.52
CA SER A 12 1.60 -1.46 7.36
C SER A 12 2.52 -2.63 7.76
N SER A 13 3.43 -2.43 8.70
CA SER A 13 4.37 -3.47 9.17
C SER A 13 5.03 -3.13 10.51
N ASN A 14 4.76 -1.96 11.06
CA ASN A 14 5.46 -1.49 12.25
C ASN A 14 4.58 -1.62 13.51
N ASP A 15 4.91 -2.54 14.39
CA ASP A 15 4.15 -2.83 15.62
C ASP A 15 4.08 -1.61 16.57
N GLN A 16 5.08 -0.70 16.56
CA GLN A 16 5.05 0.51 17.40
C GLN A 16 3.88 1.44 17.06
N ASN A 17 3.51 1.55 15.79
CA ASN A 17 2.36 2.37 15.38
C ASN A 17 1.03 1.75 15.78
N LEU A 18 0.96 0.42 15.91
CA LEU A 18 -0.22 -0.26 16.43
C LEU A 18 -0.41 0.02 17.91
N LEU A 19 0.63 -0.12 18.73
CA LEU A 19 0.55 0.13 20.18
C LEU A 19 0.03 1.53 20.49
N ARG A 20 0.46 2.56 19.77
CA ARG A 20 -0.06 3.93 19.91
C ARG A 20 -1.55 4.06 19.61
N GLN A 21 -2.06 3.29 18.65
CA GLN A 21 -3.50 3.29 18.35
C GLN A 21 -4.28 2.58 19.47
N LEU A 22 -3.83 1.39 19.88
CA LEU A 22 -4.47 0.62 20.95
C LEU A 22 -4.48 1.39 22.27
N GLU A 23 -3.39 2.07 22.62
CA GLU A 23 -3.33 2.93 23.81
C GLU A 23 -4.34 4.09 23.73
N ALA A 24 -4.49 4.72 22.54
CA ALA A 24 -5.46 5.78 22.37
C ALA A 24 -6.90 5.26 22.51
N PHE A 25 -7.20 4.05 22.02
CA PHE A 25 -8.52 3.42 22.18
C PHE A 25 -8.79 3.03 23.64
N SER A 26 -7.78 2.49 24.32
CA SER A 26 -7.87 2.14 25.76
C SER A 26 -8.15 3.38 26.63
N LYS A 27 -7.51 4.53 26.35
CA LYS A 27 -7.76 5.81 27.03
C LYS A 27 -9.21 6.30 26.87
N LEU A 28 -9.89 5.90 25.81
CA LEU A 28 -11.31 6.18 25.58
C LEU A 28 -12.23 5.14 26.21
N GLY A 29 -11.68 4.14 26.92
CA GLY A 29 -12.47 3.08 27.58
C GLY A 29 -13.07 2.06 26.60
N ILE A 30 -12.53 1.93 25.39
CA ILE A 30 -13.04 0.98 24.41
C ILE A 30 -12.53 -0.42 24.75
N ASP A 31 -13.47 -1.36 24.92
CA ASP A 31 -13.16 -2.75 25.23
C ASP A 31 -12.41 -3.41 24.05
N ASN A 32 -11.38 -4.20 24.34
CA ASN A 32 -10.56 -4.88 23.34
C ASN A 32 -11.35 -5.75 22.37
N LYS A 33 -12.47 -6.33 22.80
CA LYS A 33 -13.38 -7.11 21.93
C LYS A 33 -14.05 -6.29 20.83
N ASN A 34 -14.08 -4.96 21.00
CA ASN A 34 -14.65 -4.01 20.04
C ASN A 34 -13.56 -3.32 19.20
N VAL A 35 -12.29 -3.74 19.30
CA VAL A 35 -11.17 -3.19 18.56
C VAL A 35 -10.81 -4.09 17.37
N TYR A 36 -10.91 -3.58 16.19
CA TYR A 36 -10.61 -4.28 14.93
C TYR A 36 -9.34 -3.72 14.32
N VAL A 37 -8.40 -4.60 13.94
CA VAL A 37 -7.08 -4.19 13.44
C VAL A 37 -6.70 -4.98 12.21
N ASP A 38 -6.38 -4.27 11.13
CA ASP A 38 -5.77 -4.85 9.94
C ASP A 38 -4.25 -4.59 9.93
N LYS A 39 -3.47 -5.68 9.84
CA LYS A 39 -2.03 -5.62 9.62
C LYS A 39 -1.75 -5.87 8.14
N GLN A 40 -1.37 -4.83 7.39
CA GLN A 40 -1.11 -4.98 5.96
C GLN A 40 0.16 -4.27 5.51
N SER A 41 1.06 -5.02 4.86
CA SER A 41 2.12 -4.48 4.03
C SER A 41 1.53 -3.98 2.70
N GLY A 42 1.76 -2.75 2.40
CA GLY A 42 1.59 -1.92 1.21
C GLY A 42 0.85 -2.37 -0.06
N LYS A 43 0.52 -3.62 -0.31
CA LYS A 43 0.00 -4.09 -1.62
C LYS A 43 -1.37 -4.78 -1.59
N ASP A 44 -1.81 -5.34 -0.48
CA ASP A 44 -3.07 -6.08 -0.45
C ASP A 44 -4.21 -5.23 0.13
N PHE A 45 -5.29 -5.12 -0.66
CA PHE A 45 -6.47 -4.31 -0.37
C PHE A 45 -7.50 -5.02 0.54
N GLU A 46 -7.18 -6.21 1.02
CA GLU A 46 -8.12 -6.98 1.82
C GLU A 46 -8.06 -6.56 3.28
N ARG A 47 -8.98 -5.67 3.66
CA ARG A 47 -9.22 -5.25 5.03
C ARG A 47 -10.27 -6.15 5.66
N GLU A 48 -9.90 -7.36 6.02
CA GLU A 48 -10.83 -8.36 6.55
C GLU A 48 -11.51 -7.87 7.82
N GLN A 49 -10.72 -7.34 8.76
CA GLN A 49 -11.25 -6.84 10.03
C GLN A 49 -12.14 -5.61 9.83
N TYR A 50 -11.82 -4.74 8.89
CA TYR A 50 -12.67 -3.62 8.54
C TYR A 50 -13.98 -4.04 7.90
N LYS A 51 -13.96 -5.03 7.00
CA LYS A 51 -15.18 -5.60 6.41
C LYS A 51 -16.10 -6.22 7.47
N ILE A 52 -15.52 -6.99 8.43
CA ILE A 52 -16.25 -7.55 9.54
C ILE A 52 -16.87 -6.45 10.39
N LEU A 53 -16.06 -5.46 10.81
CA LEU A 53 -16.53 -4.32 11.58
C LEU A 53 -17.69 -3.60 10.87
N LYS A 54 -17.54 -3.31 9.57
CA LYS A 54 -18.57 -2.63 8.79
C LYS A 54 -19.88 -3.43 8.70
N SER A 55 -19.79 -4.76 8.64
CA SER A 55 -20.98 -5.63 8.59
C SER A 55 -21.78 -5.66 9.89
N ILE A 56 -21.15 -5.36 11.03
CA ILE A 56 -21.79 -5.36 12.35
C ILE A 56 -22.23 -3.97 12.82
N LEU A 57 -21.67 -2.89 12.24
CA LEU A 57 -22.07 -1.52 12.55
C LEU A 57 -23.56 -1.31 12.29
N ARG A 58 -24.21 -0.59 13.20
CA ARG A 58 -25.65 -0.27 13.14
C ARG A 58 -25.86 1.22 13.35
N GLU A 59 -27.06 1.66 13.07
CA GLU A 59 -27.49 3.04 13.31
C GLU A 59 -27.24 3.46 14.77
N ASN A 60 -26.64 4.65 14.94
CA ASN A 60 -26.21 5.24 16.21
C ASN A 60 -25.03 4.54 16.92
N ASP A 61 -24.42 3.51 16.35
CA ASP A 61 -23.11 3.04 16.84
C ASP A 61 -22.03 4.09 16.59
N LEU A 62 -20.92 4.03 17.33
CA LEU A 62 -19.78 4.91 17.17
C LEU A 62 -18.58 4.14 16.64
N LEU A 63 -18.04 4.59 15.50
CA LEU A 63 -16.73 4.15 15.00
C LEU A 63 -15.65 5.15 15.41
N VAL A 64 -14.66 4.70 16.15
CA VAL A 64 -13.49 5.47 16.55
C VAL A 64 -12.29 5.07 15.71
N VAL A 65 -11.62 6.04 15.11
CA VAL A 65 -10.32 5.87 14.44
C VAL A 65 -9.31 6.87 14.99
N LYS A 66 -8.05 6.49 15.03
CA LYS A 66 -7.02 7.41 15.52
C LYS A 66 -6.83 8.58 14.55
N SER A 67 -6.73 8.30 13.25
CA SER A 67 -6.53 9.29 12.19
C SER A 67 -7.36 8.93 10.96
N ILE A 68 -7.69 9.94 10.15
CA ILE A 68 -8.61 9.80 9.00
C ILE A 68 -8.09 8.84 7.92
N ASP A 69 -6.77 8.74 7.74
CA ASP A 69 -6.11 7.86 6.79
C ASP A 69 -6.28 6.35 7.13
N ARG A 70 -6.88 6.02 8.27
CA ARG A 70 -7.28 4.65 8.61
C ARG A 70 -8.51 4.23 7.81
N LEU A 71 -9.40 5.15 7.47
CA LEU A 71 -10.61 4.88 6.66
C LEU A 71 -10.28 4.61 5.19
N GLY A 72 -9.29 5.29 4.63
CA GLY A 72 -8.91 5.15 3.23
C GLY A 72 -7.43 5.42 2.97
N ARG A 73 -6.97 5.09 1.76
CA ARG A 73 -5.59 5.37 1.31
C ARG A 73 -5.51 6.65 0.49
N ASP A 74 -6.59 7.02 -0.14
CA ASP A 74 -6.72 8.23 -0.94
C ASP A 74 -8.02 8.95 -0.61
N TYR A 75 -8.17 10.11 -1.19
CA TYR A 75 -9.30 10.99 -1.00
C TYR A 75 -10.64 10.33 -1.27
N ASN A 76 -10.79 9.70 -2.43
CA ASN A 76 -12.06 9.15 -2.86
C ASN A 76 -12.52 8.06 -1.90
N MET A 77 -11.61 7.15 -1.53
CA MET A 77 -11.89 6.08 -0.56
C MET A 77 -12.31 6.64 0.80
N ILE A 78 -11.65 7.69 1.30
CA ILE A 78 -12.00 8.31 2.59
C ILE A 78 -13.41 8.90 2.53
N ILE A 79 -13.73 9.63 1.47
CA ILE A 79 -15.05 10.24 1.30
C ILE A 79 -16.15 9.18 1.13
N GLU A 80 -15.90 8.15 0.33
CA GLU A 80 -16.83 7.04 0.13
C GLU A 80 -17.12 6.31 1.45
N GLU A 81 -16.09 5.94 2.19
CA GLU A 81 -16.26 5.28 3.48
C GLU A 81 -16.93 6.17 4.52
N TRP A 82 -16.58 7.45 4.57
CA TRP A 82 -17.24 8.41 5.45
C TRP A 82 -18.73 8.53 5.15
N ARG A 83 -19.09 8.69 3.88
CA ARG A 83 -20.48 8.76 3.45
C ARG A 83 -21.24 7.49 3.74
N ASP A 84 -20.62 6.34 3.48
CA ASP A 84 -21.26 5.05 3.70
C ASP A 84 -21.57 4.84 5.18
N ILE A 85 -20.62 5.12 6.08
CA ILE A 85 -20.82 4.99 7.52
C ILE A 85 -21.86 6.00 8.02
N THR A 86 -21.76 7.28 7.64
CA THR A 86 -22.59 8.35 8.21
C THR A 86 -23.97 8.47 7.57
N LYS A 87 -24.12 8.14 6.28
CA LYS A 87 -25.40 8.32 5.54
C LYS A 87 -26.14 7.01 5.33
N ASN A 88 -25.42 5.92 4.96
CA ASN A 88 -26.07 4.63 4.66
C ASN A 88 -26.28 3.82 5.93
N ILE A 89 -25.23 3.61 6.74
CA ILE A 89 -25.31 2.89 8.00
C ILE A 89 -25.92 3.73 9.11
N LYS A 90 -25.76 5.07 9.03
CA LYS A 90 -26.17 6.07 10.03
C LYS A 90 -25.46 5.87 11.37
N ALA A 91 -24.22 5.39 11.33
CA ALA A 91 -23.32 5.34 12.47
C ALA A 91 -22.53 6.64 12.61
N ASP A 92 -22.11 6.94 13.83
CA ASP A 92 -21.27 8.10 14.10
C ASP A 92 -19.79 7.76 13.92
N ILE A 93 -18.98 8.76 13.58
CA ILE A 93 -17.51 8.63 13.47
C ILE A 93 -16.86 9.66 14.40
N TYR A 94 -15.81 9.20 15.09
CA TYR A 94 -14.90 10.03 15.87
C TYR A 94 -13.45 9.81 15.46
N VAL A 95 -12.78 10.87 15.03
CA VAL A 95 -11.36 10.87 14.67
C VAL A 95 -10.58 11.50 15.82
N ILE A 96 -9.76 10.71 16.53
CA ILE A 96 -9.06 11.14 17.76
C ILE A 96 -8.15 12.34 17.49
N ASP A 97 -7.33 12.26 16.42
CA ASP A 97 -6.38 13.31 16.06
C ASP A 97 -7.06 14.56 15.46
N MET A 98 -8.37 14.49 15.20
CA MET A 98 -9.19 15.58 14.62
C MET A 98 -10.57 15.67 15.27
N PRO A 99 -10.68 16.24 16.47
CA PRO A 99 -11.95 16.31 17.21
C PRO A 99 -13.07 17.10 16.50
N LEU A 100 -12.73 17.93 15.50
CA LEU A 100 -13.69 18.60 14.63
C LEU A 100 -14.48 17.63 13.74
N LEU A 101 -13.96 16.44 13.49
CA LEU A 101 -14.60 15.35 12.75
C LEU A 101 -15.39 14.40 13.67
N ASP A 102 -15.93 14.89 14.79
CA ASP A 102 -16.83 14.14 15.66
C ASP A 102 -18.28 14.35 15.21
N THR A 103 -18.82 13.38 14.48
CA THR A 103 -20.18 13.50 13.92
C THR A 103 -21.30 13.55 14.98
N ARG A 104 -21.01 13.09 16.20
CA ARG A 104 -21.98 13.15 17.31
C ARG A 104 -22.30 14.58 17.72
N LYS A 105 -21.32 15.49 17.60
CA LYS A 105 -21.44 16.89 18.01
C LYS A 105 -22.05 17.75 16.94
N ASN A 106 -21.98 17.33 15.69
CA ASN A 106 -22.32 18.13 14.52
C ASN A 106 -23.48 17.49 13.74
N LYS A 107 -24.58 17.18 14.46
CA LYS A 107 -25.80 16.57 13.84
C LYS A 107 -26.69 17.58 13.12
N ASP A 108 -26.44 18.87 13.29
CA ASP A 108 -27.13 19.94 12.55
C ASP A 108 -26.58 20.07 11.12
N LEU A 109 -27.35 20.78 10.29
CA LEU A 109 -27.02 20.97 8.89
C LEU A 109 -25.66 21.68 8.70
N LEU A 110 -25.35 22.64 9.58
CA LEU A 110 -24.11 23.42 9.54
C LEU A 110 -22.90 22.55 9.94
N GLY A 111 -23.04 21.76 10.98
CA GLY A 111 -21.96 20.85 11.42
C GLY A 111 -21.64 19.77 10.40
N THR A 112 -22.67 19.21 9.73
CA THR A 112 -22.47 18.27 8.64
C THR A 112 -21.71 18.93 7.48
N PHE A 113 -22.09 20.16 7.11
CA PHE A 113 -21.41 20.92 6.06
C PHE A 113 -19.95 21.23 6.42
N ILE A 114 -19.67 21.64 7.66
CA ILE A 114 -18.32 21.91 8.14
C ILE A 114 -17.47 20.64 8.09
N SER A 115 -18.00 19.49 8.53
CA SER A 115 -17.29 18.21 8.48
C SER A 115 -16.97 17.79 7.05
N ASP A 116 -17.91 17.94 6.13
CA ASP A 116 -17.71 17.64 4.70
C ASP A 116 -16.66 18.58 4.08
N LEU A 117 -16.66 19.86 4.43
CA LEU A 117 -15.68 20.84 3.96
C LEU A 117 -14.26 20.54 4.49
N VAL A 118 -14.14 20.26 5.78
CA VAL A 118 -12.85 19.87 6.40
C VAL A 118 -12.30 18.62 5.74
N LEU A 119 -13.12 17.61 5.51
CA LEU A 119 -12.72 16.40 4.78
C LEU A 119 -12.20 16.72 3.37
N GLN A 120 -12.89 17.59 2.64
CA GLN A 120 -12.45 17.99 1.30
C GLN A 120 -11.10 18.70 1.33
N ILE A 121 -10.89 19.63 2.26
CA ILE A 121 -9.62 20.36 2.40
C ILE A 121 -8.47 19.41 2.75
N LEU A 122 -8.65 18.58 3.77
CA LEU A 122 -7.62 17.63 4.20
C LEU A 122 -7.22 16.66 3.08
N SER A 123 -8.18 16.22 2.36
CA SER A 123 -8.00 15.30 1.25
C SER A 123 -7.31 15.96 0.06
N TYR A 124 -7.64 17.21 -0.22
CA TYR A 124 -6.93 18.01 -1.21
C TYR A 124 -5.45 18.18 -0.82
N VAL A 125 -5.16 18.53 0.43
CA VAL A 125 -3.80 18.69 0.94
C VAL A 125 -3.01 17.38 0.85
N ALA A 126 -3.61 16.26 1.28
CA ALA A 126 -2.97 14.94 1.19
C ALA A 126 -2.66 14.53 -0.27
N ASN A 127 -3.55 14.88 -1.21
CA ASN A 127 -3.33 14.59 -2.63
C ASN A 127 -2.22 15.47 -3.22
N GLN A 128 -2.17 16.75 -2.85
CA GLN A 128 -1.08 17.66 -3.22
C GLN A 128 0.28 17.17 -2.70
N GLU A 129 0.35 16.76 -1.45
CA GLU A 129 1.59 16.23 -0.87
C GLU A 129 2.10 14.99 -1.63
N ARG A 130 1.20 14.06 -1.98
CA ARG A 130 1.57 12.91 -2.84
C ARG A 130 2.11 13.34 -4.20
N ASN A 131 1.49 14.32 -4.82
CA ASN A 131 1.96 14.82 -6.11
C ASN A 131 3.34 15.46 -5.99
N PHE A 132 3.58 16.26 -4.96
CA PHE A 132 4.91 16.84 -4.70
C PHE A 132 5.98 15.77 -4.45
N ILE A 133 5.64 14.70 -3.72
CA ILE A 133 6.56 13.57 -3.51
C ILE A 133 6.92 12.90 -4.85
N LYS A 134 5.92 12.63 -5.71
CA LYS A 134 6.15 12.04 -7.04
C LYS A 134 7.01 12.93 -7.94
N VAL A 135 6.74 14.24 -7.93
CA VAL A 135 7.52 15.21 -8.71
C VAL A 135 8.98 15.23 -8.25
N ARG A 136 9.23 15.38 -6.94
CA ARG A 136 10.59 15.35 -6.38
C ARG A 136 11.31 14.03 -6.64
N GLN A 137 10.59 12.91 -6.54
CA GLN A 137 11.15 11.60 -6.87
C GLN A 137 11.55 11.52 -8.34
N ARG A 138 10.71 12.03 -9.24
CA ARG A 138 11.01 12.07 -10.68
C ARG A 138 12.23 12.94 -10.98
N GLU A 139 12.27 14.14 -10.41
CA GLU A 139 13.41 15.04 -10.52
C GLU A 139 14.70 14.38 -10.01
N GLY A 140 14.64 13.70 -8.85
CA GLY A 140 15.78 12.96 -8.31
C GLY A 140 16.25 11.83 -9.23
N ILE A 141 15.33 11.08 -9.84
CA ILE A 141 15.65 10.03 -10.82
C ILE A 141 16.30 10.64 -12.06
N ASP A 142 15.76 11.74 -12.59
CA ASP A 142 16.27 12.39 -13.79
C ASP A 142 17.70 12.96 -13.57
N ILE A 143 17.98 13.51 -12.38
CA ILE A 143 19.32 13.96 -12.00
C ILE A 143 20.28 12.76 -11.88
N ALA A 144 19.86 11.67 -11.24
CA ALA A 144 20.67 10.48 -11.09
C ALA A 144 21.00 9.83 -12.45
N LEU A 145 20.02 9.79 -13.37
CA LEU A 145 20.25 9.32 -14.75
C LEU A 145 21.25 10.21 -15.50
N LYS A 146 21.17 11.54 -15.36
CA LYS A 146 22.16 12.48 -15.94
C LYS A 146 23.56 12.26 -15.38
N ASN A 147 23.66 11.84 -14.11
CA ASN A 147 24.92 11.53 -13.45
C ASN A 147 25.40 10.07 -13.72
N GLY A 148 24.78 9.38 -14.68
CA GLY A 148 25.19 8.04 -15.10
C GLY A 148 24.74 6.89 -14.19
N VAL A 149 23.88 7.15 -13.19
CA VAL A 149 23.33 6.09 -12.33
C VAL A 149 22.35 5.24 -13.14
N LYS A 150 22.61 3.94 -13.18
CA LYS A 150 21.73 2.95 -13.84
C LYS A 150 20.74 2.40 -12.83
N PHE A 151 19.45 2.58 -13.08
CA PHE A 151 18.37 1.99 -12.29
C PHE A 151 17.96 0.63 -12.85
N GLY A 152 17.50 -0.24 -11.98
CA GLY A 152 17.02 -1.58 -12.32
C GLY A 152 17.99 -2.68 -11.89
N ARG A 153 17.67 -3.91 -12.30
CA ARG A 153 18.53 -5.06 -12.02
C ARG A 153 19.81 -4.94 -12.82
N THR A 154 20.96 -5.08 -12.16
CA THR A 154 22.26 -5.12 -12.83
C THR A 154 22.27 -6.29 -13.84
N PRO A 155 22.52 -6.03 -15.12
CA PRO A 155 22.70 -7.11 -16.10
C PRO A 155 23.91 -7.95 -15.74
N LYS A 156 23.86 -9.25 -16.01
CA LYS A 156 25.04 -10.11 -15.87
C LYS A 156 26.18 -9.59 -16.76
N THR A 157 27.39 -9.59 -16.22
CA THR A 157 28.59 -9.26 -16.96
C THR A 157 29.11 -10.48 -17.73
N LYS A 158 30.06 -10.26 -18.64
CA LYS A 158 30.66 -11.36 -19.40
C LYS A 158 31.45 -12.28 -18.47
N GLU A 159 32.18 -11.72 -17.52
CA GLU A 159 32.95 -12.45 -16.52
C GLU A 159 32.04 -13.35 -15.66
N GLU A 160 30.91 -12.84 -15.21
CA GLU A 160 29.91 -13.62 -14.48
C GLU A 160 29.33 -14.79 -15.32
N LEU A 161 29.22 -14.63 -16.64
CA LEU A 161 28.78 -15.69 -17.53
C LEU A 161 29.89 -16.72 -17.80
N GLU A 162 31.17 -16.29 -17.87
CA GLU A 162 32.34 -17.16 -18.01
C GLU A 162 32.55 -18.02 -16.76
N GLU A 163 32.13 -17.60 -15.59
CA GLU A 163 32.20 -18.34 -14.32
C GLU A 163 30.95 -19.18 -14.02
N ASP A 164 29.83 -18.93 -14.73
CA ASP A 164 28.56 -19.63 -14.49
C ASP A 164 28.57 -21.03 -15.13
N ILE A 165 28.89 -22.03 -14.33
CA ILE A 165 28.98 -23.45 -14.76
C ILE A 165 27.68 -23.93 -15.42
N HIS A 166 26.53 -23.50 -14.93
CA HIS A 166 25.22 -23.87 -15.52
C HIS A 166 25.03 -23.23 -16.89
N PHE A 167 25.38 -21.95 -17.01
CA PHE A 167 25.31 -21.25 -18.29
C PHE A 167 26.25 -21.93 -19.32
N LEU A 168 27.50 -22.16 -18.97
CA LEU A 168 28.48 -22.81 -19.87
C LEU A 168 28.03 -24.19 -20.33
N LYS A 169 27.52 -25.03 -19.41
CA LYS A 169 26.98 -26.36 -19.72
C LYS A 169 25.85 -26.28 -20.75
N TYR A 170 24.83 -25.45 -20.48
CA TYR A 170 23.69 -25.39 -21.38
C TYR A 170 23.98 -24.60 -22.67
N TYR A 171 24.90 -23.66 -22.63
CA TYR A 171 25.42 -23.02 -23.84
C TYR A 171 26.09 -23.99 -24.79
N SER A 172 26.97 -24.92 -24.29
CA SER A 172 27.62 -25.94 -25.11
C SER A 172 26.61 -26.91 -25.75
N GLN A 173 25.57 -27.33 -24.98
CA GLN A 173 24.50 -28.18 -25.48
C GLN A 173 23.62 -27.47 -26.54
N TRP A 174 23.35 -26.19 -26.35
CA TRP A 174 22.65 -25.37 -27.34
C TRP A 174 23.48 -25.20 -28.62
N LYS A 175 24.74 -24.88 -28.49
CA LYS A 175 25.66 -24.72 -29.64
C LYS A 175 25.85 -25.99 -30.45
N SER A 176 25.84 -27.15 -29.81
CA SER A 176 25.87 -28.49 -30.44
C SER A 176 24.46 -28.96 -30.93
N LYS A 177 23.45 -28.12 -30.84
CA LYS A 177 22.04 -28.38 -31.23
C LYS A 177 21.36 -29.53 -30.45
N GLN A 178 21.88 -29.88 -29.28
CA GLN A 178 21.29 -30.90 -28.39
C GLN A 178 20.03 -30.35 -27.68
N ILE A 179 20.00 -29.07 -27.41
CA ILE A 179 18.83 -28.40 -26.81
C ILE A 179 18.46 -27.16 -27.61
N THR A 180 17.20 -26.78 -27.53
CA THR A 180 16.67 -25.54 -28.12
C THR A 180 16.90 -24.36 -27.18
N LEU A 181 16.82 -23.11 -27.69
CA LEU A 181 16.88 -21.90 -26.87
C LEU A 181 15.79 -21.86 -25.79
N VAL A 182 14.63 -22.43 -26.07
CA VAL A 182 13.50 -22.52 -25.12
C VAL A 182 13.83 -23.47 -23.96
N GLU A 183 14.45 -24.59 -24.26
CA GLU A 183 14.90 -25.55 -23.24
C GLU A 183 16.02 -24.96 -22.41
N MET A 184 17.00 -24.30 -23.03
CA MET A 184 18.06 -23.58 -22.31
C MET A 184 17.50 -22.52 -21.37
N GLN A 185 16.48 -21.77 -21.79
CA GLN A 185 15.78 -20.79 -20.95
C GLN A 185 15.18 -21.43 -19.70
N LYS A 186 14.46 -22.55 -19.87
CA LYS A 186 13.83 -23.28 -18.77
C LYS A 186 14.86 -23.83 -17.80
N LEU A 187 15.93 -24.43 -18.31
CA LEU A 187 17.02 -25.03 -17.51
C LEU A 187 17.79 -23.97 -16.70
N LEU A 188 17.94 -22.75 -17.24
CA LEU A 188 18.55 -21.62 -16.55
C LEU A 188 17.57 -20.90 -15.59
N GLY A 189 16.29 -21.27 -15.54
CA GLY A 189 15.29 -20.63 -14.69
C GLY A 189 14.99 -19.16 -15.06
N VAL A 190 15.26 -18.77 -16.32
CA VAL A 190 15.11 -17.38 -16.78
C VAL A 190 13.71 -17.16 -17.35
N LYS A 191 13.06 -16.05 -16.98
CA LYS A 191 11.69 -15.78 -17.39
C LYS A 191 11.52 -15.43 -18.88
N SER A 192 12.56 -14.90 -19.54
CA SER A 192 12.49 -14.43 -20.93
C SER A 192 13.56 -15.04 -21.81
N ARG A 193 13.16 -15.49 -23.01
CA ARG A 193 14.07 -15.95 -24.06
C ARG A 193 15.05 -14.85 -24.50
N THR A 194 14.60 -13.60 -24.53
CA THR A 194 15.41 -12.44 -24.89
C THR A 194 16.59 -12.27 -23.94
N THR A 195 16.41 -12.56 -22.65
CA THR A 195 17.51 -12.50 -21.67
C THR A 195 18.58 -13.54 -21.98
N VAL A 196 18.19 -14.77 -22.29
CA VAL A 196 19.17 -15.83 -22.67
C VAL A 196 19.89 -15.46 -23.95
N TYR A 197 19.17 -14.94 -24.95
CA TYR A 197 19.76 -14.49 -26.20
C TYR A 197 20.78 -13.37 -25.97
N ASN A 198 20.45 -12.40 -25.13
CA ASN A 198 21.37 -11.30 -24.79
C ASN A 198 22.61 -11.80 -24.03
N TRP A 199 22.47 -12.82 -23.17
CA TRP A 199 23.60 -13.44 -22.51
C TRP A 199 24.51 -14.17 -23.48
N ILE A 200 23.94 -14.92 -24.44
CA ILE A 200 24.71 -15.59 -25.49
C ILE A 200 25.47 -14.55 -26.33
N LYS A 201 24.79 -13.49 -26.75
CA LYS A 201 25.40 -12.39 -27.52
C LYS A 201 26.57 -11.76 -26.76
N LEU A 202 26.36 -11.42 -25.49
CA LEU A 202 27.40 -10.85 -24.61
C LEU A 202 28.59 -11.81 -24.43
N PHE A 203 28.32 -13.10 -24.27
CA PHE A 203 29.35 -14.13 -24.12
C PHE A 203 30.19 -14.32 -25.41
N GLU A 204 29.54 -14.24 -26.59
CA GLU A 204 30.20 -14.41 -27.89
C GLU A 204 30.88 -13.14 -28.42
N GLU A 205 30.61 -11.95 -27.84
CA GLU A 205 31.30 -10.70 -28.19
C GLU A 205 32.81 -10.87 -27.96
N LYS A 206 33.59 -10.84 -29.07
CA LYS A 206 35.06 -10.82 -29.00
C LYS A 206 35.52 -9.50 -28.38
N LYS A 207 36.52 -9.58 -27.51
CA LYS A 207 37.22 -8.41 -26.96
C LYS A 207 37.84 -7.60 -28.08
#